data_c35fa9506047dbed1f8d3477342dc669
#
_entry.id   c35fa9506047dbed1f8d3477342dc669
#
_cell.length_a   1.000
_cell.length_b   1.000
_cell.length_c   1.000
_cell.angle_alpha   90.00
_cell.angle_beta   90.00
_cell.angle_gamma   90.00
#
_symmetry.space_group_name_H-M   'P 1'
#
loop_
_entity.id
_entity.type
_entity.pdbx_description
1 polymer ?
#
loop_
_entity_poly.entity_id
_entity_poly.type
_entity_poly.pdbx_seq_one_letter_code
_entity_poly.pdbx_strand_id
1 'polypeptide(L)'
;MTDSAVKAIIGKRSFVLITGASRGFGRALALELGKVVGAGSTVLLLARSKDDLEVTKEIVRDARPGLAVECEAVDLATADKDLFERVVKANYGSADHEVALVIHNAGSLGQDGRKITVNFAWIYLVSTFHSRHFRSLQTLRR
;
A
#
# COMPACT_ATOMS: atom_id res chain seq x y z
N MET A 1 10.22 10.18 -0.05
CA MET A 1 9.62 9.77 -1.35
C MET A 1 10.35 10.49 -2.45
N THR A 2 10.92 9.78 -3.37
CA THR A 2 11.57 10.41 -4.52
C THR A 2 10.51 10.89 -5.50
N ASP A 3 10.69 12.06 -6.08
CA ASP A 3 9.83 12.63 -7.13
C ASP A 3 9.51 11.64 -8.27
N SER A 4 10.42 10.71 -8.54
CA SER A 4 10.25 9.73 -9.61
C SER A 4 9.16 8.69 -9.32
N ALA A 5 8.99 8.26 -8.07
CA ALA A 5 7.97 7.27 -7.72
C ALA A 5 6.56 7.88 -7.81
N VAL A 6 6.40 9.12 -7.34
CA VAL A 6 5.13 9.84 -7.45
C VAL A 6 4.80 10.12 -8.91
N LYS A 7 5.76 10.57 -9.70
CA LYS A 7 5.56 10.81 -11.15
C LYS A 7 5.16 9.55 -11.90
N ALA A 8 5.63 8.38 -11.45
CA ALA A 8 5.31 7.10 -12.09
C ALA A 8 3.84 6.68 -11.93
N ILE A 9 3.14 7.16 -10.90
CA ILE A 9 1.75 6.78 -10.60
C ILE A 9 0.72 7.86 -10.91
N ILE A 10 1.15 9.12 -11.10
CA ILE A 10 0.24 10.23 -11.38
C ILE A 10 -0.59 9.92 -12.64
N GLY A 11 -1.91 9.91 -12.45
CA GLY A 11 -2.87 9.65 -13.53
C GLY A 11 -2.88 8.23 -14.07
N LYS A 12 -2.05 7.33 -13.52
CA LYS A 12 -1.99 5.93 -13.95
C LYS A 12 -2.89 5.05 -13.09
N ARG A 13 -3.52 4.08 -13.73
CA ARG A 13 -4.29 3.05 -13.02
C ARG A 13 -3.32 2.16 -12.25
N SER A 14 -3.29 2.34 -10.95
CA SER A 14 -2.29 1.79 -10.06
C SER A 14 -2.90 0.87 -9.02
N PHE A 15 -2.14 -0.15 -8.62
CA PHE A 15 -2.36 -0.88 -7.39
C PHE A 15 -1.41 -0.33 -6.33
N VAL A 16 -1.94 0.24 -5.25
CA VAL A 16 -1.16 0.82 -4.15
C VAL A 16 -1.43 0.03 -2.88
N LEU A 17 -0.39 -0.53 -2.29
CA LEU A 17 -0.45 -1.22 -1.02
C LEU A 17 0.32 -0.42 0.03
N ILE A 18 -0.32 -0.13 1.16
CA ILE A 18 0.28 0.62 2.26
C ILE A 18 0.12 -0.17 3.54
N THR A 19 1.23 -0.51 4.19
CA THR A 19 1.23 -1.10 5.52
C THR A 19 1.28 -0.01 6.59
N GLY A 20 0.69 -0.27 7.76
CA GLY A 20 0.59 0.74 8.81
C GLY A 20 -0.32 1.92 8.46
N ALA A 21 -1.36 1.66 7.68
CA ALA A 21 -2.23 2.68 7.10
C ALA A 21 -3.38 3.14 8.02
N SER A 22 -3.48 2.61 9.23
CA SER A 22 -4.61 2.88 10.15
C SER A 22 -4.59 4.28 10.76
N ARG A 23 -3.43 4.91 10.82
CA ARG A 23 -3.25 6.24 11.45
C ARG A 23 -1.92 6.88 11.03
N GLY A 24 -1.72 8.12 11.48
CA GLY A 24 -0.46 8.84 11.33
C GLY A 24 0.00 8.98 9.88
N PHE A 25 1.29 8.72 9.65
CA PHE A 25 1.93 8.90 8.35
C PHE A 25 1.35 7.97 7.27
N GLY A 26 1.05 6.71 7.61
CA GLY A 26 0.43 5.77 6.67
C GLY A 26 -0.95 6.22 6.18
N ARG A 27 -1.76 6.78 7.07
CA ARG A 27 -3.06 7.39 6.71
C ARG A 27 -2.87 8.58 5.78
N ALA A 28 -1.92 9.47 6.10
CA ALA A 28 -1.62 10.63 5.26
C ALA A 28 -1.14 10.21 3.87
N LEU A 29 -0.28 9.21 3.78
CA LEU A 29 0.16 8.63 2.50
C LEU A 29 -1.01 8.07 1.68
N ALA A 30 -1.91 7.32 2.32
CA ALA A 30 -3.08 6.76 1.65
C ALA A 30 -3.96 7.87 1.03
N LEU A 31 -4.18 8.93 1.77
CA LEU A 31 -4.95 10.09 1.30
C LEU A 31 -4.26 10.76 0.10
N GLU A 32 -2.99 11.10 0.21
CA GLU A 32 -2.26 11.82 -0.82
C GLU A 32 -2.05 10.98 -2.10
N LEU A 33 -1.73 9.69 -1.95
CA LEU A 33 -1.61 8.80 -3.10
C LEU A 33 -2.96 8.53 -3.77
N GLY A 34 -4.02 8.41 -2.99
CA GLY A 34 -5.37 8.25 -3.52
C GLY A 34 -5.80 9.42 -4.41
N LYS A 35 -5.34 10.64 -4.13
CA LYS A 35 -5.64 11.83 -4.94
C LYS A 35 -4.94 11.83 -6.31
N VAL A 36 -3.78 11.20 -6.42
CA VAL A 36 -2.93 11.31 -7.62
C VAL A 36 -3.01 10.12 -8.57
N VAL A 37 -3.41 8.95 -8.10
CA VAL A 37 -3.58 7.77 -8.96
C VAL A 37 -4.70 7.94 -9.98
N GLY A 38 -4.61 7.24 -11.08
CA GLY A 38 -5.62 7.29 -12.15
C GLY A 38 -6.94 6.60 -11.78
N ALA A 39 -7.95 6.84 -12.55
CA ALA A 39 -9.23 6.16 -12.42
C ALA A 39 -9.07 4.63 -12.55
N GLY A 40 -9.85 3.88 -11.80
CA GLY A 40 -9.76 2.41 -11.76
C GLY A 40 -8.61 1.86 -10.93
N SER A 41 -7.90 2.72 -10.18
CA SER A 41 -6.87 2.29 -9.24
C SER A 41 -7.47 1.61 -8.01
N THR A 42 -6.67 0.76 -7.38
CA THR A 42 -6.99 0.11 -6.11
C THR A 42 -5.98 0.50 -5.06
N VAL A 43 -6.45 0.90 -3.88
CA VAL A 43 -5.62 1.17 -2.71
C VAL A 43 -5.92 0.12 -1.64
N LEU A 44 -4.93 -0.69 -1.31
CA LEU A 44 -5.01 -1.70 -0.26
C LEU A 44 -4.32 -1.20 1.01
N LEU A 45 -5.09 -1.12 2.08
CA LEU A 45 -4.65 -0.64 3.38
C LEU A 45 -4.49 -1.80 4.35
N LEU A 46 -3.31 -1.97 4.90
CA LEU A 46 -3.00 -3.02 5.87
C LEU A 46 -2.62 -2.44 7.22
N ALA A 47 -3.21 -2.94 8.29
CA ALA A 47 -2.85 -2.69 9.67
C ALA A 47 -3.50 -3.72 10.59
N ARG A 48 -3.22 -3.68 11.88
CA ARG A 48 -3.82 -4.58 12.86
C ARG A 48 -5.28 -4.24 13.18
N SER A 49 -5.58 -2.95 13.29
CA SER A 49 -6.91 -2.45 13.65
C SER A 49 -7.77 -2.25 12.42
N LYS A 50 -8.77 -3.10 12.25
CA LYS A 50 -9.73 -2.96 11.14
C LYS A 50 -10.56 -1.69 11.27
N ASP A 51 -10.99 -1.34 12.46
CA ASP A 51 -11.82 -0.15 12.71
C ASP A 51 -11.07 1.13 12.31
N ASP A 52 -9.79 1.24 12.67
CA ASP A 52 -8.97 2.39 12.29
C ASP A 52 -8.68 2.42 10.78
N LEU A 53 -8.57 1.25 10.14
CA LEU A 53 -8.46 1.16 8.68
C LEU A 53 -9.72 1.63 7.98
N GLU A 54 -10.89 1.30 8.49
CA GLU A 54 -12.17 1.78 7.94
C GLU A 54 -12.26 3.31 8.02
N VAL A 55 -11.78 3.92 9.09
CA VAL A 55 -11.68 5.39 9.17
C VAL A 55 -10.79 5.94 8.07
N THR A 56 -9.63 5.35 7.84
CA THR A 56 -8.74 5.77 6.75
C THR A 56 -9.40 5.58 5.38
N LYS A 57 -10.08 4.46 5.18
CA LYS A 57 -10.83 4.17 3.95
C LYS A 57 -11.87 5.25 3.64
N GLU A 58 -12.67 5.64 4.62
CA GLU A 58 -13.68 6.69 4.46
C GLU A 58 -13.03 8.03 4.08
N ILE A 59 -11.96 8.41 4.76
CA ILE A 59 -11.20 9.64 4.46
C ILE A 59 -10.71 9.65 3.00
N VAL A 60 -10.16 8.53 2.54
CA VAL A 60 -9.65 8.41 1.16
C VAL A 60 -10.79 8.44 0.15
N ARG A 61 -11.89 7.73 0.42
CA ARG A 61 -13.08 7.69 -0.46
C ARG A 61 -13.78 9.02 -0.55
N ASP A 62 -13.86 9.78 0.53
CA ASP A 62 -14.43 11.13 0.54
C ASP A 62 -13.60 12.08 -0.32
N ALA A 63 -12.29 11.97 -0.27
CA ALA A 63 -11.39 12.77 -1.09
C ALA A 63 -11.39 12.36 -2.58
N ARG A 64 -11.62 11.09 -2.87
CA ARG A 64 -11.63 10.54 -4.21
C ARG A 64 -12.75 9.53 -4.39
N PRO A 65 -13.99 9.97 -4.63
CA PRO A 65 -15.10 9.09 -4.94
C PRO A 65 -14.82 8.21 -6.16
N GLY A 66 -15.22 6.94 -6.08
CA GLY A 66 -15.00 5.97 -7.16
C GLY A 66 -13.66 5.24 -7.12
N LEU A 67 -12.75 5.61 -6.23
CA LEU A 67 -11.54 4.85 -5.98
C LEU A 67 -11.85 3.55 -5.22
N ALA A 68 -11.32 2.43 -5.67
CA ALA A 68 -11.42 1.18 -4.93
C ALA A 68 -10.43 1.21 -3.76
N VAL A 69 -10.96 1.22 -2.53
CA VAL A 69 -10.17 1.21 -1.31
C VAL A 69 -10.55 -0.02 -0.50
N GLU A 70 -9.59 -0.88 -0.27
CA GLU A 70 -9.76 -2.13 0.47
C GLU A 70 -8.95 -2.12 1.76
N CYS A 71 -9.49 -2.76 2.79
CA CYS A 71 -8.87 -2.85 4.10
C CYS A 71 -8.73 -4.30 4.52
N GLU A 72 -7.53 -4.68 4.96
CA GLU A 72 -7.28 -5.98 5.55
C GLU A 72 -6.58 -5.84 6.90
N ALA A 73 -7.17 -6.45 7.92
CA ALA A 73 -6.55 -6.52 9.24
C ALA A 73 -5.47 -7.61 9.22
N VAL A 74 -4.23 -7.18 9.29
CA VAL A 74 -3.06 -8.07 9.27
C VAL A 74 -2.06 -7.63 10.33
N ASP A 75 -1.64 -8.56 11.16
CA ASP A 75 -0.49 -8.36 12.04
C ASP A 75 0.79 -8.78 11.30
N LEU A 76 1.53 -7.80 10.81
CA LEU A 76 2.75 -8.05 10.03
C LEU A 76 3.90 -8.64 10.87
N ALA A 77 3.82 -8.59 12.21
CA ALA A 77 4.80 -9.24 13.08
C ALA A 77 4.68 -10.77 13.04
N THR A 78 3.49 -11.29 12.74
CA THR A 78 3.18 -12.72 12.71
C THR A 78 2.80 -13.24 11.32
N ALA A 79 2.59 -12.33 10.37
CA ALA A 79 2.22 -12.69 9.00
C ALA A 79 3.38 -13.41 8.31
N ASP A 80 3.06 -14.54 7.71
CA ASP A 80 3.97 -15.25 6.83
C ASP A 80 3.79 -14.82 5.36
N LYS A 81 4.66 -15.33 4.51
CA LYS A 81 4.64 -15.05 3.08
C LYS A 81 3.32 -15.48 2.43
N ASP A 82 2.79 -16.63 2.84
CA ASP A 82 1.57 -17.20 2.23
C ASP A 82 0.34 -16.36 2.56
N LEU A 83 0.24 -15.86 3.79
CA LEU A 83 -0.81 -14.94 4.19
C LEU A 83 -0.76 -13.65 3.37
N PHE A 84 0.44 -13.07 3.25
CA PHE A 84 0.65 -11.84 2.49
C PHE A 84 0.28 -12.03 1.01
N GLU A 85 0.72 -13.10 0.39
CA GLU A 85 0.37 -13.42 -1.00
C GLU A 85 -1.13 -13.59 -1.21
N ARG A 86 -1.83 -14.26 -0.28
CA ARG A 86 -3.29 -14.43 -0.36
C ARG A 86 -4.01 -13.10 -0.28
N VAL A 87 -3.60 -12.23 0.66
CA VAL A 87 -4.19 -10.90 0.84
C VAL A 87 -3.98 -10.04 -0.41
N VAL A 88 -2.79 -10.04 -0.96
CA VAL A 88 -2.49 -9.30 -2.19
C VAL A 88 -3.29 -9.84 -3.36
N LYS A 89 -3.32 -11.15 -3.57
CA LYS A 89 -4.08 -11.77 -4.67
C LYS A 89 -5.58 -11.50 -4.58
N ALA A 90 -6.15 -11.56 -3.38
CA ALA A 90 -7.57 -11.30 -3.15
C ALA A 90 -7.98 -9.87 -3.49
N ASN A 91 -7.09 -8.91 -3.28
CA ASN A 91 -7.38 -7.48 -3.43
C ASN A 91 -6.83 -6.86 -4.73
N TYR A 92 -5.86 -7.53 -5.37
CA TYR A 92 -5.33 -7.07 -6.65
C TYR A 92 -6.41 -7.11 -7.74
N GLY A 93 -7.28 -8.11 -7.67
CA GLY A 93 -8.40 -8.27 -8.59
C GLY A 93 -7.97 -8.60 -10.01
N SER A 94 -8.94 -8.47 -10.92
CA SER A 94 -8.75 -8.61 -12.37
C SER A 94 -8.47 -7.27 -13.07
N ALA A 95 -8.32 -6.19 -12.31
CA ALA A 95 -8.07 -4.88 -12.86
C ALA A 95 -6.71 -4.85 -13.56
N ASP A 96 -6.70 -4.19 -14.71
CA ASP A 96 -5.49 -4.06 -15.52
C ASP A 96 -4.66 -2.88 -15.03
N HIS A 97 -3.96 -3.06 -13.91
CA HIS A 97 -3.13 -2.02 -13.33
C HIS A 97 -1.85 -1.80 -14.15
N GLU A 98 -1.54 -0.56 -14.44
CA GLU A 98 -0.31 -0.18 -15.14
C GLU A 98 0.91 -0.15 -14.23
N VAL A 99 0.68 0.13 -12.94
CA VAL A 99 1.73 0.29 -11.93
C VAL A 99 1.29 -0.37 -10.64
N ALA A 100 2.22 -1.03 -9.97
CA ALA A 100 2.05 -1.47 -8.59
C ALA A 100 3.06 -0.74 -7.69
N LEU A 101 2.56 -0.16 -6.62
CA LEU A 101 3.35 0.56 -5.62
C LEU A 101 3.12 -0.07 -4.25
N VAL A 102 4.18 -0.52 -3.61
CA VAL A 102 4.12 -1.09 -2.26
C VAL A 102 4.90 -0.20 -1.30
N ILE A 103 4.24 0.27 -0.25
CA ILE A 103 4.84 1.10 0.78
C ILE A 103 4.80 0.35 2.12
N HIS A 104 5.96 -0.07 2.58
CA HIS A 104 6.13 -0.62 3.90
C HIS A 104 6.33 0.50 4.92
N ASN A 105 5.25 0.91 5.55
CA ASN A 105 5.24 1.96 6.58
C ASN A 105 4.94 1.42 7.98
N ALA A 106 4.56 0.15 8.12
CA ALA A 106 4.30 -0.43 9.41
C ALA A 106 5.57 -0.45 10.27
N GLY A 107 5.44 -0.01 11.52
CA GLY A 107 6.50 -0.02 12.49
C GLY A 107 6.00 -0.45 13.86
N SER A 108 6.86 -1.07 14.66
CA SER A 108 6.59 -1.36 16.06
C SER A 108 7.75 -0.89 16.93
N LEU A 109 7.42 -0.42 18.13
CA LEU A 109 8.41 -0.27 19.19
C LEU A 109 8.78 -1.67 19.69
N GLY A 110 10.07 -1.98 19.79
CA GLY A 110 10.53 -3.24 20.38
C GLY A 110 10.00 -3.41 21.81
N GLN A 111 10.01 -4.64 22.32
CA GLN A 111 9.40 -4.99 23.61
C GLN A 111 9.92 -4.19 24.81
N ASP A 112 11.08 -3.57 24.73
CA ASP A 112 11.69 -2.77 25.80
C ASP A 112 11.53 -1.26 25.62
N GLY A 113 10.76 -0.78 24.65
CA GLY A 113 10.50 0.66 24.48
C GLY A 113 11.72 1.52 24.15
N ARG A 114 12.91 0.91 23.99
CA ARG A 114 14.18 1.62 23.83
C ARG A 114 14.76 1.61 22.42
N LYS A 115 14.20 0.84 21.52
CA LYS A 115 14.59 0.86 20.12
C LYS A 115 13.45 1.36 19.28
N ILE A 116 13.54 2.61 18.89
CA ILE A 116 12.77 3.10 17.75
C ILE A 116 13.35 2.37 16.54
N THR A 117 12.68 1.30 16.13
CA THR A 117 12.95 0.77 14.81
C THR A 117 12.32 1.77 13.84
N VAL A 118 13.13 2.67 13.33
CA VAL A 118 12.70 3.51 12.22
C VAL A 118 12.53 2.56 11.05
N ASN A 119 11.31 2.14 10.80
CA ASN A 119 11.01 1.43 9.58
C ASN A 119 11.16 2.42 8.45
N PHE A 120 12.21 2.25 7.71
CA PHE A 120 12.36 2.92 6.44
C PHE A 120 11.16 2.51 5.58
N ALA A 121 10.45 3.49 5.05
CA ALA A 121 9.45 3.22 4.05
C ALA A 121 10.15 2.62 2.83
N TRP A 122 10.01 1.31 2.64
CA TRP A 122 10.46 0.64 1.43
C TRP A 122 9.40 0.89 0.36
N ILE A 123 9.80 1.55 -0.70
CA ILE A 123 8.93 1.77 -1.85
C ILE A 123 9.39 0.82 -2.96
N TYR A 124 8.53 -0.10 -3.32
CA TYR A 124 8.73 -0.97 -4.47
C TYR A 124 7.84 -0.46 -5.61
N LEU A 125 8.47 -0.02 -6.67
CA LEU A 125 7.78 0.34 -7.88
C LEU A 125 7.95 -0.80 -8.89
N VAL A 126 6.85 -1.42 -9.28
CA VAL A 126 6.83 -2.36 -10.39
C VAL A 126 6.23 -1.65 -11.59
N SER A 127 7.07 -1.18 -12.48
CA SER A 127 6.62 -0.60 -13.74
C SER A 127 6.45 -1.67 -14.81
N THR A 128 5.34 -1.60 -15.51
CA THR A 128 4.93 -2.46 -16.63
C THR A 128 4.52 -3.89 -16.27
N PHE A 129 3.24 -4.03 -15.99
CA PHE A 129 2.58 -5.31 -16.07
C PHE A 129 2.11 -5.56 -17.51
N HIS A 130 2.84 -6.35 -18.26
CA HIS A 130 2.25 -7.12 -19.34
C HIS A 130 1.70 -8.41 -18.70
N SER A 131 0.38 -8.55 -18.80
CA SER A 131 -0.36 -9.71 -18.34
C SER A 131 0.37 -11.01 -18.67
N ARG A 132 0.78 -11.77 -17.69
CA ARG A 132 0.84 -13.24 -17.61
C ARG A 132 1.82 -13.81 -16.60
N HIS A 133 2.79 -13.09 -16.05
CA HIS A 133 3.72 -13.69 -15.08
C HIS A 133 4.15 -12.73 -14.00
N PHE A 134 3.70 -13.03 -12.81
CA PHE A 134 4.27 -12.49 -11.58
C PHE A 134 5.71 -13.03 -11.42
N ARG A 135 6.66 -12.50 -12.16
CA ARG A 135 8.09 -12.85 -12.01
C ARG A 135 8.89 -11.62 -11.62
N SER A 136 9.50 -11.76 -10.46
CA SER A 136 10.52 -10.92 -9.84
C SER A 136 10.10 -9.49 -9.47
N LEU A 137 9.85 -9.32 -8.18
CA LEU A 137 9.98 -8.04 -7.49
C LEU A 137 11.45 -7.60 -7.60
N GLN A 138 11.74 -6.65 -8.45
CA GLN A 138 13.06 -6.02 -8.44
C GLN A 138 13.10 -4.98 -7.33
N THR A 139 13.95 -5.23 -6.37
CA THR A 139 14.24 -4.33 -5.25
C THR A 139 15.05 -3.14 -5.78
N LEU A 140 14.46 -1.97 -5.84
CA LEU A 140 15.23 -0.76 -6.00
C LEU A 140 15.76 -0.33 -4.61
N ARG A 141 16.99 -0.76 -4.29
CA ARG A 141 17.76 -0.17 -3.22
C ARG A 141 18.30 1.19 -3.71
N ARG A 142 17.82 2.23 -3.13
CA ARG A 142 18.53 3.50 -3.06
C ARG A 142 18.30 4.15 -1.73
#